data_113fb1d6d964a938a62b7a0de3f13f51
#
_entry.id   113fb1d6d964a938a62b7a0de3f13f51
#
_cell.length_a   1.000
_cell.length_b   1.000
_cell.length_c   1.000
_cell.angle_alpha   90.00
_cell.angle_beta   90.00
_cell.angle_gamma   90.00
#
_symmetry.space_group_name_H-M   'P 1'
#
loop_
_entity.id
_entity.type
_entity.pdbx_description
1 polymer ?
#
loop_
_entity_poly.entity_id
_entity_poly.type
_entity_poly.pdbx_seq_one_letter_code
_entity_poly.pdbx_strand_id
1 'polypeptide(L)'
;MKRNGRAPSGAQRWRCRSCGASATHSNDVAARELAAFVGWLLSRGTQADMPGRGRTFRRRAALFWPIWPMPEVVDEVFRVVYVDGIWIARDCVVLIACSDEHVLSWHLARAETTAAWRSLLSRIAPPDMVVTDGGSGFASAVAAEWPRTRVQRCVFHAFCQVKRHTTSRPKLQAGVELYALARELLHVETLQQADWWVERFMQWCEFWSDFLERKSLVEGRMAYTRRRLREARSGLVRLVNAGTLFTYLDPALCAEGPMPATNNRIEGGVNSQLREVLRSHRGLTKLKRVKAVFWWCYLHVECPKTMADTLREMPTDADVDLLRERYGMRAEDASRPEKWGEGLVWEELHHKTRYPLRNE
;
A
#
# COMPACT_ATOMS: atom_id res chain seq x y z
N MET A 1 -40.30 25.89 -6.04
CA MET A 1 -40.12 26.11 -4.60
C MET A 1 -39.98 27.60 -4.30
N LYS A 2 -40.63 28.13 -3.25
CA LYS A 2 -40.42 29.48 -2.72
C LYS A 2 -39.89 29.41 -1.27
N ARG A 3 -39.16 30.44 -0.84
CA ARG A 3 -38.72 30.55 0.57
C ARG A 3 -39.95 30.65 1.47
N ASN A 4 -39.94 29.88 2.58
CA ASN A 4 -41.08 29.79 3.49
C ASN A 4 -40.61 29.83 4.94
N GLY A 5 -40.00 30.96 5.37
CA GLY A 5 -39.47 31.13 6.70
C GLY A 5 -38.27 30.24 7.02
N ARG A 6 -37.95 30.13 8.32
CA ARG A 6 -36.87 29.26 8.86
C ARG A 6 -37.45 28.24 9.81
N ALA A 7 -36.78 27.07 9.90
CA ALA A 7 -37.03 26.05 10.90
C ALA A 7 -36.50 26.52 12.29
N PRO A 8 -36.91 25.92 13.41
CA PRO A 8 -36.34 26.21 14.74
C PRO A 8 -34.81 26.01 14.79
N SER A 9 -34.26 25.16 13.95
CA SER A 9 -32.81 24.96 13.77
C SER A 9 -32.11 26.09 13.01
N GLY A 10 -32.82 27.14 12.58
CA GLY A 10 -32.30 28.21 11.75
C GLY A 10 -32.23 27.91 10.25
N ALA A 11 -32.50 26.67 9.83
CA ALA A 11 -32.43 26.24 8.42
C ALA A 11 -33.55 26.90 7.59
N GLN A 12 -33.23 27.32 6.34
CA GLN A 12 -34.19 27.89 5.40
C GLN A 12 -35.24 26.84 5.02
N ARG A 13 -36.53 27.14 5.21
CA ARG A 13 -37.64 26.34 4.68
C ARG A 13 -38.01 26.77 3.27
N TRP A 14 -38.36 25.78 2.48
CA TRP A 14 -38.85 25.94 1.11
C TRP A 14 -40.23 25.29 0.98
N ARG A 15 -41.13 25.90 0.22
CA ARG A 15 -42.47 25.34 -0.06
C ARG A 15 -42.70 25.23 -1.55
N CYS A 16 -43.24 24.08 -1.98
CA CYS A 16 -43.67 23.90 -3.35
C CYS A 16 -44.92 24.76 -3.62
N ARG A 17 -44.91 25.49 -4.76
CA ARG A 17 -46.07 26.34 -5.11
C ARG A 17 -47.25 25.53 -5.64
N SER A 18 -46.99 24.34 -6.23
CA SER A 18 -48.02 23.51 -6.84
C SER A 18 -48.67 22.54 -5.84
N CYS A 19 -47.88 21.78 -5.07
CA CYS A 19 -48.43 20.77 -4.16
C CYS A 19 -48.38 21.15 -2.68
N GLY A 20 -47.85 22.35 -2.31
CA GLY A 20 -47.77 22.78 -0.94
C GLY A 20 -46.73 22.10 -0.04
N ALA A 21 -46.06 21.04 -0.53
CA ALA A 21 -45.05 20.33 0.22
C ALA A 21 -43.95 21.26 0.69
N SER A 22 -43.52 21.14 1.93
CA SER A 22 -42.43 21.93 2.48
C SER A 22 -41.18 21.06 2.75
N ALA A 23 -40.01 21.59 2.42
CA ALA A 23 -38.72 20.98 2.69
C ALA A 23 -37.82 21.98 3.38
N THR A 24 -36.96 21.51 4.26
CA THR A 24 -35.86 22.30 4.81
C THR A 24 -34.58 21.77 4.19
N HIS A 25 -33.67 22.67 3.84
CA HIS A 25 -32.31 22.29 3.53
C HIS A 25 -31.68 21.83 4.85
N SER A 26 -31.51 20.52 5.05
CA SER A 26 -30.73 20.03 6.18
C SER A 26 -29.27 20.40 5.91
N ASN A 27 -28.71 21.28 6.71
CA ASN A 27 -27.26 21.35 6.79
C ASN A 27 -26.82 20.02 7.40
N ASP A 28 -26.15 19.19 6.64
CA ASP A 28 -25.60 17.95 7.15
C ASP A 28 -24.42 18.27 8.10
N VAL A 29 -24.76 18.47 9.38
CA VAL A 29 -23.78 18.80 10.43
C VAL A 29 -22.78 17.67 10.58
N ALA A 30 -23.23 16.43 10.50
CA ALA A 30 -22.37 15.26 10.65
C ALA A 30 -21.35 15.17 9.51
N ALA A 31 -21.77 15.41 8.27
CA ALA A 31 -20.84 15.43 7.12
C ALA A 31 -19.79 16.55 7.24
N ARG A 32 -20.17 17.72 7.75
CA ARG A 32 -19.20 18.80 8.00
C ARG A 32 -18.23 18.47 9.14
N GLU A 33 -18.72 17.83 10.19
CA GLU A 33 -17.88 17.40 11.31
C GLU A 33 -16.94 16.27 10.90
N LEU A 34 -17.39 15.32 10.03
CA LEU A 34 -16.54 14.32 9.40
C LEU A 34 -15.47 14.98 8.54
N ALA A 35 -15.83 15.95 7.69
CA ALA A 35 -14.85 16.68 6.88
C ALA A 35 -13.80 17.38 7.76
N ALA A 36 -14.20 18.00 8.85
CA ALA A 36 -13.28 18.63 9.80
C ALA A 36 -12.38 17.60 10.50
N PHE A 37 -12.91 16.43 10.86
CA PHE A 37 -12.15 15.33 11.45
C PHE A 37 -11.10 14.82 10.47
N VAL A 38 -11.48 14.51 9.23
CA VAL A 38 -10.59 14.00 8.20
C VAL A 38 -9.55 15.04 7.78
N GLY A 39 -9.97 16.32 7.63
CA GLY A 39 -9.06 17.43 7.36
C GLY A 39 -7.98 17.60 8.45
N TRP A 40 -8.35 17.45 9.73
CA TRP A 40 -7.37 17.40 10.82
C TRP A 40 -6.46 16.16 10.70
N LEU A 41 -7.06 14.98 10.51
CA LEU A 41 -6.33 13.71 10.48
C LEU A 41 -5.23 13.69 9.41
N LEU A 42 -5.47 14.32 8.26
CA LEU A 42 -4.53 14.38 7.15
C LEU A 42 -3.63 15.63 7.18
N SER A 43 -3.81 16.52 8.17
CA SER A 43 -2.99 17.73 8.35
C SER A 43 -1.86 17.51 9.36
N ARG A 44 -1.00 18.51 9.45
CA ARG A 44 0.00 18.64 10.54
C ARG A 44 -0.54 19.34 11.78
N GLY A 45 -1.80 19.78 11.74
CA GLY A 45 -2.43 20.56 12.80
C GLY A 45 -2.66 19.75 14.07
N THR A 46 -2.65 20.44 15.21
CA THR A 46 -2.98 19.84 16.49
C THR A 46 -4.50 19.85 16.71
N GLN A 47 -5.00 19.03 17.63
CA GLN A 47 -6.43 19.08 18.00
C GLN A 47 -6.84 20.42 18.66
N ALA A 48 -5.87 21.15 19.19
CA ALA A 48 -6.13 22.45 19.80
C ALA A 48 -6.46 23.53 18.75
N ASP A 49 -5.95 23.37 17.53
CA ASP A 49 -6.16 24.29 16.41
C ASP A 49 -7.54 24.13 15.76
N MET A 50 -8.22 23.01 16.06
CA MET A 50 -9.51 22.69 15.45
C MET A 50 -10.72 23.39 16.10
N PRO A 51 -11.81 23.63 15.36
CA PRO A 51 -13.03 24.21 15.89
C PRO A 51 -13.54 23.45 17.12
N GLY A 52 -13.77 24.16 18.22
CA GLY A 52 -14.15 23.59 19.49
C GLY A 52 -12.97 23.16 20.36
N ARG A 53 -11.76 23.36 19.90
CA ARG A 53 -10.46 23.11 20.57
C ARG A 53 -10.38 21.79 21.36
N GLY A 54 -9.23 21.17 21.38
CA GLY A 54 -8.84 20.05 22.24
C GLY A 54 -9.96 19.08 22.65
N ARG A 55 -10.57 19.26 23.83
CA ARG A 55 -11.56 18.33 24.40
C ARG A 55 -12.85 18.22 23.57
N THR A 56 -13.38 19.35 23.13
CA THR A 56 -14.64 19.37 22.34
C THR A 56 -14.42 18.72 20.98
N PHE A 57 -13.31 19.04 20.30
CA PHE A 57 -12.95 18.39 19.05
C PHE A 57 -12.79 16.87 19.23
N ARG A 58 -12.06 16.40 20.26
CA ARG A 58 -11.90 14.97 20.54
C ARG A 58 -13.22 14.25 20.75
N ARG A 59 -14.17 14.86 21.46
CA ARG A 59 -15.51 14.28 21.66
C ARG A 59 -16.28 14.12 20.36
N ARG A 60 -16.21 15.10 19.45
CA ARG A 60 -16.85 15.03 18.12
C ARG A 60 -16.13 14.03 17.23
N ALA A 61 -14.82 14.08 17.17
CA ALA A 61 -13.99 13.15 16.40
C ALA A 61 -14.17 11.69 16.82
N ALA A 62 -14.54 11.43 18.08
CA ALA A 62 -14.78 10.08 18.59
C ALA A 62 -15.90 9.35 17.84
N LEU A 63 -16.87 10.09 17.30
CA LEU A 63 -17.98 9.54 16.51
C LEU A 63 -17.55 8.99 15.14
N PHE A 64 -16.42 9.43 14.60
CA PHE A 64 -15.94 9.08 13.27
C PHE A 64 -14.81 8.04 13.27
N TRP A 65 -14.18 7.83 14.42
CA TRP A 65 -13.14 6.79 14.53
C TRP A 65 -13.66 5.37 14.28
N PRO A 66 -14.92 4.98 14.54
CA PRO A 66 -15.44 3.66 14.18
C PRO A 66 -15.51 3.38 12.68
N ILE A 67 -15.55 4.41 11.82
CA ILE A 67 -15.73 4.26 10.37
C ILE A 67 -14.49 3.65 9.72
N TRP A 68 -14.73 2.71 8.81
CA TRP A 68 -13.74 2.11 7.94
C TRP A 68 -13.97 2.54 6.49
N PRO A 69 -13.20 3.51 5.96
CA PRO A 69 -13.27 3.83 4.54
C PRO A 69 -12.72 2.64 3.75
N MET A 70 -13.58 1.99 2.99
CA MET A 70 -13.24 0.77 2.23
C MET A 70 -13.03 1.08 0.76
N PRO A 71 -12.09 0.40 0.08
CA PRO A 71 -11.93 0.54 -1.36
C PRO A 71 -13.10 -0.08 -2.11
N GLU A 72 -13.45 0.51 -3.23
CA GLU A 72 -14.35 -0.10 -4.21
C GLU A 72 -13.60 -1.12 -5.08
N VAL A 73 -14.34 -1.90 -5.87
CA VAL A 73 -13.77 -2.73 -6.92
C VAL A 73 -13.46 -1.85 -8.12
N VAL A 74 -12.30 -2.05 -8.72
CA VAL A 74 -11.80 -1.27 -9.86
C VAL A 74 -11.78 -2.17 -11.09
N ASP A 75 -12.68 -1.95 -12.03
CA ASP A 75 -12.84 -2.73 -13.28
C ASP A 75 -12.09 -2.11 -14.46
N GLU A 76 -11.59 -0.89 -14.30
CA GLU A 76 -10.76 -0.24 -15.30
C GLU A 76 -9.39 -0.89 -15.39
N VAL A 77 -8.93 -1.13 -16.63
CA VAL A 77 -7.61 -1.69 -16.92
C VAL A 77 -6.60 -0.54 -17.05
N PHE A 78 -5.61 -0.53 -16.16
CA PHE A 78 -4.52 0.44 -16.19
C PHE A 78 -3.32 -0.09 -16.93
N ARG A 79 -2.60 0.77 -17.63
CA ARG A 79 -1.30 0.40 -18.23
C ARG A 79 -0.30 -0.04 -17.15
N VAL A 80 -0.24 0.71 -16.05
CA VAL A 80 0.69 0.45 -14.95
C VAL A 80 -0.02 0.56 -13.61
N VAL A 81 0.21 -0.42 -12.76
CA VAL A 81 -0.16 -0.39 -11.34
C VAL A 81 1.11 -0.54 -10.49
N TYR A 82 1.24 0.29 -9.49
CA TYR A 82 2.32 0.22 -8.51
C TYR A 82 1.79 -0.37 -7.21
N VAL A 83 2.54 -1.27 -6.62
CA VAL A 83 2.16 -1.92 -5.36
C VAL A 83 3.28 -1.83 -4.33
N ASP A 84 2.90 -1.59 -3.08
CA ASP A 84 3.83 -1.57 -1.95
C ASP A 84 3.07 -1.75 -0.63
N GLY A 85 3.79 -2.08 0.45
CA GLY A 85 3.27 -2.19 1.80
C GLY A 85 3.77 -1.08 2.71
N ILE A 86 2.85 -0.45 3.48
CA ILE A 86 3.24 0.44 4.56
C ILE A 86 3.07 -0.25 5.92
N TRP A 87 4.18 -0.48 6.62
CA TRP A 87 4.18 -1.10 7.93
C TRP A 87 3.80 -0.12 9.04
N ILE A 88 2.71 -0.41 9.72
CA ILE A 88 2.23 0.35 10.88
C ILE A 88 2.89 -0.14 12.17
N ALA A 89 3.09 -1.46 12.25
CA ALA A 89 3.76 -2.17 13.33
C ALA A 89 4.41 -3.44 12.76
N ARG A 90 5.13 -4.22 13.58
CA ARG A 90 5.78 -5.46 13.12
C ARG A 90 4.79 -6.54 12.64
N ASP A 91 3.56 -6.47 13.12
CA ASP A 91 2.48 -7.42 12.89
C ASP A 91 1.31 -6.76 12.14
N CYS A 92 1.54 -5.63 11.49
CA CYS A 92 0.46 -4.87 10.87
C CYS A 92 0.99 -4.06 9.68
N VAL A 93 0.55 -4.40 8.49
CA VAL A 93 0.87 -3.76 7.22
C VAL A 93 -0.40 -3.39 6.46
N VAL A 94 -0.40 -2.25 5.80
CA VAL A 94 -1.42 -1.92 4.81
C VAL A 94 -0.77 -2.04 3.44
N LEU A 95 -1.26 -2.98 2.65
CA LEU A 95 -0.90 -3.16 1.25
C LEU A 95 -1.68 -2.14 0.42
N ILE A 96 -1.02 -1.49 -0.52
CA ILE A 96 -1.60 -0.41 -1.32
C ILE A 96 -1.27 -0.65 -2.79
N ALA A 97 -2.26 -0.42 -3.65
CA ALA A 97 -2.10 -0.35 -5.09
C ALA A 97 -2.51 1.04 -5.59
N CYS A 98 -1.73 1.62 -6.48
CA CYS A 98 -2.05 2.90 -7.11
C CYS A 98 -1.69 2.90 -8.61
N SER A 99 -2.38 3.75 -9.37
CA SER A 99 -1.99 4.16 -10.73
C SER A 99 -0.98 5.32 -10.65
N ASP A 100 -0.69 5.93 -11.78
CA ASP A 100 0.11 7.16 -11.82
C ASP A 100 -0.56 8.35 -11.11
N GLU A 101 -1.88 8.36 -11.01
CA GLU A 101 -2.63 9.50 -10.51
C GLU A 101 -3.31 9.21 -9.16
N HIS A 102 -3.93 8.03 -9.01
CA HIS A 102 -4.83 7.72 -7.90
C HIS A 102 -4.48 6.45 -7.15
N VAL A 103 -4.90 6.36 -5.90
CA VAL A 103 -4.95 5.11 -5.15
C VAL A 103 -6.11 4.28 -5.69
N LEU A 104 -5.84 3.00 -6.00
CA LEU A 104 -6.85 2.09 -6.56
C LEU A 104 -7.49 1.23 -5.47
N SER A 105 -6.67 0.65 -4.61
CA SER A 105 -7.16 -0.22 -3.55
C SER A 105 -6.14 -0.35 -2.41
N TRP A 106 -6.62 -0.81 -1.24
CA TRP A 106 -5.76 -1.12 -0.09
C TRP A 106 -6.32 -2.29 0.70
N HIS A 107 -5.43 -3.02 1.36
CA HIS A 107 -5.79 -4.17 2.18
C HIS A 107 -4.96 -4.20 3.47
N LEU A 108 -5.62 -4.47 4.60
CA LEU A 108 -4.97 -4.59 5.90
C LEU A 108 -4.60 -6.03 6.17
N ALA A 109 -3.34 -6.30 6.46
CA ALA A 109 -2.83 -7.63 6.73
C ALA A 109 -1.85 -7.65 7.91
N ARG A 110 -1.57 -8.84 8.42
CA ARG A 110 -0.53 -9.08 9.42
C ARG A 110 0.87 -9.03 8.81
N ALA A 111 0.98 -9.53 7.59
CA ALA A 111 2.21 -9.60 6.82
C ALA A 111 1.90 -9.64 5.31
N GLU A 112 2.90 -9.47 4.49
CA GLU A 112 2.82 -9.51 3.03
C GLU A 112 2.75 -10.96 2.51
N THR A 113 1.71 -11.70 2.93
CA THR A 113 1.46 -13.07 2.51
C THR A 113 0.85 -13.14 1.11
N THR A 114 0.90 -14.32 0.48
CA THR A 114 0.22 -14.55 -0.80
C THR A 114 -1.28 -14.28 -0.68
N ALA A 115 -1.93 -14.72 0.40
CA ALA A 115 -3.35 -14.52 0.60
C ALA A 115 -3.70 -13.03 0.76
N ALA A 116 -2.89 -12.27 1.49
CA ALA A 116 -3.08 -10.83 1.65
C ALA A 116 -2.93 -10.08 0.32
N TRP A 117 -1.90 -10.38 -0.46
CA TRP A 117 -1.72 -9.81 -1.79
C TRP A 117 -2.86 -10.19 -2.74
N ARG A 118 -3.31 -11.45 -2.74
CA ARG A 118 -4.47 -11.88 -3.52
C ARG A 118 -5.72 -11.09 -3.17
N SER A 119 -5.97 -10.82 -1.90
CA SER A 119 -7.10 -9.99 -1.45
C SER A 119 -7.06 -8.55 -1.98
N LEU A 120 -5.86 -7.97 -2.13
CA LEU A 120 -5.70 -6.67 -2.77
C LEU A 120 -5.92 -6.77 -4.28
N LEU A 121 -5.23 -7.71 -4.96
CA LEU A 121 -5.20 -7.81 -6.41
C LEU A 121 -6.55 -8.21 -7.00
N SER A 122 -7.32 -9.09 -6.33
CA SER A 122 -8.66 -9.53 -6.77
C SER A 122 -9.71 -8.41 -6.84
N ARG A 123 -9.40 -7.22 -6.33
CA ARG A 123 -10.27 -6.04 -6.37
C ARG A 123 -9.95 -5.07 -7.50
N ILE A 124 -8.95 -5.37 -8.30
CA ILE A 124 -8.44 -4.48 -9.36
C ILE A 124 -8.36 -5.31 -10.65
N ALA A 125 -8.86 -4.76 -11.75
CA ALA A 125 -8.67 -5.37 -13.06
C ALA A 125 -7.18 -5.56 -13.39
N PRO A 126 -6.76 -6.70 -13.96
CA PRO A 126 -5.36 -6.96 -14.29
C PRO A 126 -4.78 -5.87 -15.19
N PRO A 127 -3.71 -5.15 -14.78
CA PRO A 127 -3.05 -4.14 -15.60
C PRO A 127 -2.13 -4.79 -16.65
N ASP A 128 -1.65 -3.99 -17.62
CA ASP A 128 -0.63 -4.47 -18.56
C ASP A 128 0.69 -4.76 -17.84
N MET A 129 1.11 -3.87 -16.93
CA MET A 129 2.31 -4.03 -16.13
C MET A 129 2.08 -3.67 -14.67
N VAL A 130 2.71 -4.42 -13.77
CA VAL A 130 2.79 -4.07 -12.35
C VAL A 130 4.23 -3.83 -11.93
N VAL A 131 4.47 -2.74 -11.20
CA VAL A 131 5.78 -2.42 -10.62
C VAL A 131 5.78 -2.72 -9.13
N THR A 132 6.79 -3.47 -8.69
CA THR A 132 6.90 -3.93 -7.29
C THR A 132 8.33 -3.89 -6.78
N ASP A 133 8.50 -3.78 -5.47
CA ASP A 133 9.77 -4.02 -4.79
C ASP A 133 10.09 -5.52 -4.65
N GLY A 134 9.11 -6.40 -4.91
CA GLY A 134 9.19 -7.88 -4.92
C GLY A 134 8.79 -8.49 -3.58
N GLY A 135 8.90 -9.79 -3.55
CA GLY A 135 8.50 -10.64 -2.43
C GLY A 135 7.89 -11.92 -2.96
N SER A 136 8.13 -13.05 -2.29
CA SER A 136 7.58 -14.35 -2.73
C SER A 136 6.06 -14.38 -2.63
N GLY A 137 5.48 -13.73 -1.60
CA GLY A 137 4.04 -13.63 -1.42
C GLY A 137 3.37 -12.89 -2.59
N PHE A 138 3.95 -11.76 -3.00
CA PHE A 138 3.45 -11.00 -4.14
C PHE A 138 3.60 -11.78 -5.47
N ALA A 139 4.77 -12.38 -5.71
CA ALA A 139 5.01 -13.14 -6.94
C ALA A 139 3.99 -14.27 -7.12
N SER A 140 3.66 -15.01 -6.05
CA SER A 140 2.64 -16.05 -6.07
C SER A 140 1.23 -15.49 -6.28
N ALA A 141 0.93 -14.34 -5.67
CA ALA A 141 -0.38 -13.71 -5.79
C ALA A 141 -0.64 -13.18 -7.21
N VAL A 142 0.34 -12.51 -7.83
CA VAL A 142 0.20 -11.97 -9.18
C VAL A 142 0.07 -13.09 -10.21
N ALA A 143 0.80 -14.18 -10.04
CA ALA A 143 0.66 -15.36 -10.91
C ALA A 143 -0.75 -15.98 -10.84
N ALA A 144 -1.41 -15.91 -9.69
CA ALA A 144 -2.75 -16.44 -9.49
C ALA A 144 -3.86 -15.49 -9.96
N GLU A 145 -3.78 -14.21 -9.62
CA GLU A 145 -4.85 -13.23 -9.89
C GLU A 145 -4.67 -12.51 -11.25
N TRP A 146 -3.43 -12.23 -11.64
CA TRP A 146 -3.08 -11.49 -12.86
C TRP A 146 -2.10 -12.23 -13.77
N PRO A 147 -2.43 -13.44 -14.27
CA PRO A 147 -1.50 -14.32 -14.97
C PRO A 147 -0.95 -13.77 -16.29
N ARG A 148 -1.58 -12.73 -16.85
CA ARG A 148 -1.14 -12.07 -18.10
C ARG A 148 -0.39 -10.76 -17.85
N THR A 149 -0.46 -10.20 -16.65
CA THR A 149 0.20 -8.96 -16.29
C THR A 149 1.72 -9.15 -16.29
N ARG A 150 2.41 -8.23 -16.93
CA ARG A 150 3.88 -8.20 -16.92
C ARG A 150 4.39 -7.62 -15.60
N VAL A 151 5.39 -8.25 -15.03
CA VAL A 151 5.94 -7.81 -13.73
C VAL A 151 7.25 -7.06 -13.96
N GLN A 152 7.33 -5.82 -13.50
CA GLN A 152 8.56 -5.05 -13.44
C GLN A 152 9.08 -5.04 -12.00
N ARG A 153 10.26 -5.56 -11.79
CA ARG A 153 10.99 -5.42 -10.54
C ARG A 153 11.63 -4.04 -10.46
N CYS A 154 11.34 -3.27 -9.45
CA CYS A 154 11.94 -1.95 -9.25
C CYS A 154 13.47 -2.03 -9.30
N VAL A 155 14.09 -1.40 -10.29
CA VAL A 155 15.55 -1.43 -10.50
C VAL A 155 16.30 -0.77 -9.34
N PHE A 156 15.71 0.25 -8.70
CA PHE A 156 16.27 0.87 -7.51
C PHE A 156 16.35 -0.10 -6.33
N HIS A 157 15.30 -0.93 -6.13
CA HIS A 157 15.32 -1.97 -5.10
C HIS A 157 16.30 -3.09 -5.43
N ALA A 158 16.46 -3.47 -6.69
CA ALA A 158 17.48 -4.43 -7.13
C ALA A 158 18.88 -3.89 -6.79
N PHE A 159 19.17 -2.61 -7.08
CA PHE A 159 20.38 -1.94 -6.65
C PHE A 159 20.53 -1.94 -5.12
N CYS A 160 19.51 -1.52 -4.38
CA CYS A 160 19.53 -1.48 -2.92
C CYS A 160 19.80 -2.85 -2.29
N GLN A 161 19.27 -3.92 -2.89
CA GLN A 161 19.55 -5.30 -2.47
C GLN A 161 21.04 -5.63 -2.59
N VAL A 162 21.68 -5.32 -3.72
CA VAL A 162 23.13 -5.51 -3.90
C VAL A 162 23.90 -4.66 -2.90
N LYS A 163 23.57 -3.36 -2.77
CA LYS A 163 24.19 -2.44 -1.83
C LYS A 163 24.14 -2.95 -0.37
N ARG A 164 23.04 -3.57 0.05
CA ARG A 164 22.89 -4.18 1.38
C ARG A 164 23.93 -5.27 1.63
N HIS A 165 24.27 -6.04 0.61
CA HIS A 165 25.22 -7.15 0.70
C HIS A 165 26.68 -6.72 0.48
N THR A 166 26.94 -5.77 -0.42
CA THR A 166 28.28 -5.27 -0.73
C THR A 166 28.75 -4.12 0.17
N THR A 167 27.81 -3.39 0.81
CA THR A 167 27.98 -2.07 1.43
C THR A 167 28.11 -0.96 0.36
N SER A 168 28.18 0.31 0.79
CA SER A 168 28.42 1.46 -0.11
C SER A 168 29.88 1.65 -0.49
N ARG A 169 30.81 0.97 0.19
CA ARG A 169 32.27 1.04 -0.03
C ARG A 169 32.85 -0.38 0.07
N PRO A 170 32.60 -1.25 -0.92
CA PRO A 170 33.11 -2.61 -0.90
C PRO A 170 34.64 -2.61 -1.01
N LYS A 171 35.29 -3.50 -0.25
CA LYS A 171 36.77 -3.61 -0.24
C LYS A 171 37.28 -4.75 -1.13
N LEU A 172 36.45 -5.76 -1.37
CA LEU A 172 36.82 -6.88 -2.21
C LEU A 172 36.56 -6.52 -3.67
N GLN A 173 37.49 -6.86 -4.58
CA GLN A 173 37.36 -6.52 -6.00
C GLN A 173 36.06 -7.03 -6.60
N ALA A 174 35.68 -8.29 -6.35
CA ALA A 174 34.39 -8.84 -6.76
C ALA A 174 33.20 -8.01 -6.25
N GLY A 175 33.28 -7.47 -5.04
CA GLY A 175 32.25 -6.60 -4.49
C GLY A 175 32.23 -5.21 -5.11
N VAL A 176 33.40 -4.65 -5.44
CA VAL A 176 33.52 -3.35 -6.13
C VAL A 176 32.87 -3.42 -7.50
N GLU A 177 33.19 -4.46 -8.27
CA GLU A 177 32.64 -4.67 -9.61
C GLU A 177 31.13 -4.95 -9.58
N LEU A 178 30.66 -5.82 -8.67
CA LEU A 178 29.22 -6.09 -8.54
C LEU A 178 28.43 -4.85 -8.14
N TYR A 179 29.01 -4.01 -7.26
CA TYR A 179 28.38 -2.75 -6.87
C TYR A 179 28.33 -1.75 -8.04
N ALA A 180 29.38 -1.70 -8.86
CA ALA A 180 29.41 -0.87 -10.07
C ALA A 180 28.35 -1.33 -11.08
N LEU A 181 28.28 -2.62 -11.38
CA LEU A 181 27.21 -3.21 -12.22
C LEU A 181 25.82 -2.91 -11.70
N ALA A 182 25.59 -3.03 -10.39
CA ALA A 182 24.30 -2.70 -9.80
C ALA A 182 23.95 -1.21 -9.90
N ARG A 183 24.93 -0.30 -9.87
CA ARG A 183 24.69 1.13 -10.13
C ARG A 183 24.34 1.40 -11.58
N GLU A 184 24.94 0.71 -12.52
CA GLU A 184 24.63 0.85 -13.95
C GLU A 184 23.18 0.49 -14.28
N LEU A 185 22.55 -0.42 -13.52
CA LEU A 185 21.11 -0.74 -13.66
C LEU A 185 20.22 0.49 -13.62
N LEU A 186 20.60 1.51 -12.84
CA LEU A 186 19.81 2.73 -12.67
C LEU A 186 19.82 3.64 -13.91
N HIS A 187 20.65 3.31 -14.91
CA HIS A 187 20.89 4.11 -16.11
C HIS A 187 20.65 3.31 -17.40
N VAL A 188 20.04 2.11 -17.30
CA VAL A 188 19.65 1.32 -18.45
C VAL A 188 18.36 1.90 -19.02
N GLU A 189 18.40 2.37 -20.28
CA GLU A 189 17.28 3.05 -20.95
C GLU A 189 16.86 2.38 -22.25
N THR A 190 17.66 1.43 -22.76
CA THR A 190 17.40 0.71 -24.01
C THR A 190 17.58 -0.78 -23.87
N LEU A 191 16.94 -1.57 -24.75
CA LEU A 191 17.14 -3.03 -24.81
C LEU A 191 18.59 -3.40 -25.06
N GLN A 192 19.28 -2.67 -25.94
CA GLN A 192 20.70 -2.92 -26.21
C GLN A 192 21.58 -2.74 -24.96
N GLN A 193 21.29 -1.70 -24.16
CA GLN A 193 21.97 -1.51 -22.88
C GLN A 193 21.63 -2.62 -21.87
N ALA A 194 20.38 -3.08 -21.86
CA ALA A 194 19.95 -4.19 -21.00
C ALA A 194 20.67 -5.48 -21.37
N ASP A 195 20.74 -5.84 -22.64
CA ASP A 195 21.44 -7.03 -23.14
C ASP A 195 22.93 -6.97 -22.78
N TRP A 196 23.56 -5.83 -23.04
CA TRP A 196 24.97 -5.60 -22.69
C TRP A 196 25.21 -5.67 -21.17
N TRP A 197 24.29 -5.14 -20.36
CA TRP A 197 24.38 -5.26 -18.91
C TRP A 197 24.28 -6.72 -18.44
N VAL A 198 23.33 -7.48 -18.99
CA VAL A 198 23.15 -8.90 -18.68
C VAL A 198 24.41 -9.69 -19.04
N GLU A 199 24.98 -9.47 -20.23
CA GLU A 199 26.21 -10.12 -20.66
C GLU A 199 27.37 -9.86 -19.69
N ARG A 200 27.62 -8.61 -19.33
CA ARG A 200 28.65 -8.24 -18.36
C ARG A 200 28.42 -8.84 -16.98
N PHE A 201 27.18 -8.88 -16.55
CA PHE A 201 26.83 -9.51 -15.26
C PHE A 201 27.08 -11.03 -15.30
N MET A 202 26.74 -11.70 -16.39
CA MET A 202 27.04 -13.14 -16.56
C MET A 202 28.53 -13.42 -16.62
N GLN A 203 29.31 -12.61 -17.34
CA GLN A 203 30.79 -12.67 -17.33
C GLN A 203 31.37 -12.49 -15.93
N TRP A 204 30.84 -11.54 -15.15
CA TRP A 204 31.20 -11.36 -13.74
C TRP A 204 30.86 -12.61 -12.90
N CYS A 205 29.71 -13.22 -13.11
CA CYS A 205 29.31 -14.43 -12.40
C CYS A 205 30.24 -15.60 -12.67
N GLU A 206 30.66 -15.77 -13.92
CA GLU A 206 31.60 -16.82 -14.35
C GLU A 206 32.99 -16.57 -13.78
N PHE A 207 33.54 -15.37 -13.98
CA PHE A 207 34.89 -15.01 -13.54
C PHE A 207 35.09 -15.18 -12.02
N TRP A 208 34.10 -14.78 -11.22
CA TRP A 208 34.17 -14.87 -9.76
C TRP A 208 33.59 -16.15 -9.17
N SER A 209 33.21 -17.15 -10.00
CA SER A 209 32.57 -18.39 -9.56
C SER A 209 33.37 -19.08 -8.47
N ASP A 210 34.63 -19.47 -8.74
CA ASP A 210 35.46 -20.21 -7.79
C ASP A 210 35.74 -19.43 -6.50
N PHE A 211 35.93 -18.11 -6.61
CA PHE A 211 36.11 -17.24 -5.46
C PHE A 211 34.87 -17.23 -4.54
N LEU A 212 33.69 -17.22 -5.12
CA LEU A 212 32.44 -17.20 -4.39
C LEU A 212 32.06 -18.57 -3.80
N GLU A 213 32.50 -19.68 -4.42
CA GLU A 213 32.23 -21.04 -3.93
C GLU A 213 33.16 -21.48 -2.78
N ARG A 214 34.18 -20.71 -2.44
CA ARG A 214 35.10 -21.02 -1.34
C ARG A 214 34.37 -21.11 -0.02
N LYS A 215 34.65 -22.19 0.71
CA LYS A 215 34.12 -22.47 2.05
C LYS A 215 35.25 -22.41 3.08
N SER A 216 34.88 -22.04 4.29
CA SER A 216 35.76 -22.07 5.47
C SER A 216 35.05 -22.72 6.65
N LEU A 217 35.78 -23.26 7.58
CA LEU A 217 35.24 -23.79 8.83
C LEU A 217 34.89 -22.62 9.75
N VAL A 218 33.61 -22.46 10.08
CA VAL A 218 33.10 -21.47 11.03
C VAL A 218 32.31 -22.21 12.10
N GLU A 219 32.74 -22.09 13.34
CA GLU A 219 32.07 -22.76 14.49
C GLU A 219 31.81 -24.26 14.26
N GLY A 220 32.81 -24.95 13.70
CA GLY A 220 32.71 -26.40 13.41
C GLY A 220 31.85 -26.80 12.21
N ARG A 221 31.34 -25.83 11.43
CA ARG A 221 30.55 -26.09 10.23
C ARG A 221 31.16 -25.43 9.00
N MET A 222 31.10 -26.13 7.86
CA MET A 222 31.53 -25.57 6.58
C MET A 222 30.53 -24.51 6.09
N ALA A 223 30.98 -23.26 6.02
CA ALA A 223 30.17 -22.11 5.55
C ALA A 223 30.86 -21.42 4.39
N TYR A 224 30.08 -20.79 3.50
CA TYR A 224 30.63 -19.99 2.42
C TYR A 224 31.33 -18.74 2.95
N THR A 225 32.62 -18.61 2.64
CA THR A 225 33.45 -17.47 3.08
C THR A 225 32.90 -16.14 2.55
N ARG A 226 32.23 -16.14 1.39
CA ARG A 226 31.69 -14.95 0.72
C ARG A 226 30.17 -14.97 0.64
N ARG A 227 29.50 -15.42 1.71
CA ARG A 227 28.04 -15.61 1.76
C ARG A 227 27.28 -14.38 1.26
N ARG A 228 27.62 -13.17 1.70
CA ARG A 228 26.92 -11.94 1.30
C ARG A 228 27.01 -11.67 -0.21
N LEU A 229 28.18 -11.80 -0.82
CA LEU A 229 28.32 -11.64 -2.28
C LEU A 229 27.55 -12.72 -3.07
N ARG A 230 27.51 -13.94 -2.55
CA ARG A 230 26.68 -15.01 -3.14
C ARG A 230 25.20 -14.67 -3.07
N GLU A 231 24.72 -14.14 -1.96
CA GLU A 231 23.32 -13.70 -1.79
C GLU A 231 22.98 -12.56 -2.77
N ALA A 232 23.89 -11.58 -2.95
CA ALA A 232 23.73 -10.52 -3.94
C ALA A 232 23.67 -11.06 -5.36
N ARG A 233 24.62 -11.93 -5.76
CA ARG A 233 24.62 -12.62 -7.06
C ARG A 233 23.32 -13.38 -7.29
N SER A 234 22.94 -14.23 -6.36
CA SER A 234 21.73 -15.08 -6.48
C SER A 234 20.45 -14.24 -6.59
N GLY A 235 20.42 -13.09 -5.94
CA GLY A 235 19.32 -12.13 -6.08
C GLY A 235 19.17 -11.63 -7.50
N LEU A 236 20.26 -11.12 -8.09
CA LEU A 236 20.26 -10.62 -9.47
C LEU A 236 20.01 -11.73 -10.50
N VAL A 237 20.65 -12.90 -10.36
CA VAL A 237 20.42 -14.06 -11.24
C VAL A 237 18.94 -14.42 -11.29
N ARG A 238 18.26 -14.45 -10.14
CA ARG A 238 16.81 -14.73 -10.10
C ARG A 238 16.00 -13.70 -10.87
N LEU A 239 16.34 -12.41 -10.79
CA LEU A 239 15.62 -11.35 -11.49
C LEU A 239 15.85 -11.42 -13.00
N VAL A 240 17.08 -11.70 -13.43
CA VAL A 240 17.43 -11.89 -14.85
C VAL A 240 16.68 -13.11 -15.41
N ASN A 241 16.76 -14.26 -14.72
CA ASN A 241 16.10 -15.49 -15.18
C ASN A 241 14.58 -15.40 -15.20
N ALA A 242 13.99 -14.61 -14.29
CA ALA A 242 12.56 -14.37 -14.27
C ALA A 242 12.10 -13.36 -15.34
N GLY A 243 13.02 -12.67 -16.02
CA GLY A 243 12.71 -11.65 -17.02
C GLY A 243 12.00 -10.41 -16.45
N THR A 244 12.14 -10.15 -15.13
CA THR A 244 11.39 -9.08 -14.45
C THR A 244 12.19 -7.79 -14.25
N LEU A 245 13.45 -7.78 -14.65
CA LEU A 245 14.34 -6.63 -14.38
C LEU A 245 14.22 -5.52 -15.43
N PHE A 246 13.94 -5.90 -16.69
CA PHE A 246 13.88 -4.97 -17.83
C PHE A 246 12.54 -5.01 -18.56
N THR A 247 11.46 -5.39 -17.89
CA THR A 247 10.10 -5.42 -18.45
C THR A 247 9.67 -4.04 -18.97
N TYR A 248 10.13 -2.97 -18.33
CA TYR A 248 9.85 -1.59 -18.74
C TYR A 248 10.43 -1.21 -20.12
N LEU A 249 11.28 -2.04 -20.71
CA LEU A 249 11.83 -1.88 -22.07
C LEU A 249 11.13 -2.74 -23.11
N ASP A 250 10.11 -3.52 -22.73
CA ASP A 250 9.36 -4.36 -23.66
C ASP A 250 8.69 -3.50 -24.75
N PRO A 251 9.02 -3.71 -26.04
CA PRO A 251 8.47 -2.89 -27.13
C PRO A 251 6.95 -2.92 -27.20
N ALA A 252 6.31 -4.04 -26.85
CA ALA A 252 4.86 -4.15 -26.85
C ALA A 252 4.22 -3.27 -25.78
N LEU A 253 4.83 -3.16 -24.61
CA LEU A 253 4.38 -2.29 -23.53
C LEU A 253 4.69 -0.80 -23.80
N CYS A 254 5.81 -0.55 -24.51
CA CYS A 254 6.26 0.81 -24.81
C CYS A 254 5.58 1.43 -26.05
N ALA A 255 4.70 0.70 -26.74
CA ALA A 255 4.04 1.18 -27.97
C ALA A 255 3.26 2.49 -27.77
N GLU A 256 2.67 2.69 -26.59
CA GLU A 256 1.89 3.89 -26.23
C GLU A 256 2.68 4.89 -25.36
N GLY A 257 3.98 4.70 -25.23
CA GLY A 257 4.86 5.58 -24.45
C GLY A 257 5.74 4.81 -23.44
N PRO A 258 6.67 5.51 -22.77
CA PRO A 258 7.63 4.88 -21.88
C PRO A 258 6.96 4.21 -20.67
N MET A 259 7.56 3.12 -20.20
CA MET A 259 7.13 2.38 -19.01
C MET A 259 8.10 2.64 -17.84
N PRO A 260 7.60 2.67 -16.59
CA PRO A 260 8.42 2.96 -15.42
C PRO A 260 9.31 1.79 -15.02
N ALA A 261 10.58 2.08 -14.77
CA ALA A 261 11.58 1.12 -14.25
C ALA A 261 11.56 1.00 -12.72
N THR A 262 10.94 1.97 -12.01
CA THR A 262 11.04 2.08 -10.56
C THR A 262 9.67 2.25 -9.89
N ASN A 263 9.60 1.87 -8.61
CA ASN A 263 8.40 2.00 -7.78
C ASN A 263 8.29 3.39 -7.09
N ASN A 264 8.97 4.40 -7.62
CA ASN A 264 9.05 5.72 -6.99
C ASN A 264 7.69 6.41 -6.86
N ARG A 265 6.74 6.10 -7.73
CA ARG A 265 5.37 6.63 -7.67
C ARG A 265 4.69 6.32 -6.34
N ILE A 266 4.80 5.10 -5.86
CA ILE A 266 4.20 4.70 -4.58
C ILE A 266 5.12 4.99 -3.39
N GLU A 267 6.42 4.76 -3.50
CA GLU A 267 7.37 4.97 -2.39
C GLU A 267 7.64 6.44 -2.08
N GLY A 268 8.01 7.22 -3.09
CA GLY A 268 8.30 8.66 -2.99
C GLY A 268 7.03 9.50 -2.94
N GLY A 269 5.94 9.04 -3.57
CA GLY A 269 4.62 9.68 -3.58
C GLY A 269 3.78 9.25 -2.38
N VAL A 270 3.04 8.16 -2.53
CA VAL A 270 2.02 7.67 -1.57
C VAL A 270 2.61 7.40 -0.19
N ASN A 271 3.61 6.53 -0.10
CA ASN A 271 4.17 6.11 1.18
C ASN A 271 4.91 7.24 1.91
N SER A 272 5.51 8.18 1.18
CA SER A 272 6.14 9.35 1.76
C SER A 272 5.12 10.23 2.49
N GLN A 273 3.98 10.51 1.88
CA GLN A 273 2.90 11.29 2.45
C GLN A 273 2.24 10.58 3.64
N LEU A 274 1.99 9.28 3.52
CA LEU A 274 1.47 8.46 4.61
C LEU A 274 2.40 8.43 5.83
N ARG A 275 3.72 8.31 5.61
CA ARG A 275 4.71 8.39 6.71
C ARG A 275 4.69 9.76 7.38
N GLU A 276 4.40 10.82 6.64
CA GLU A 276 4.25 12.15 7.21
C GLU A 276 3.00 12.28 8.07
N VAL A 277 1.84 11.81 7.61
CA VAL A 277 0.59 11.74 8.39
C VAL A 277 0.82 10.97 9.68
N LEU A 278 1.44 9.78 9.60
CA LEU A 278 1.72 8.96 10.78
C LEU A 278 2.71 9.61 11.75
N ARG A 279 3.68 10.40 11.25
CA ARG A 279 4.60 11.17 12.09
C ARG A 279 3.93 12.35 12.79
N SER A 280 3.02 13.03 12.11
CA SER A 280 2.27 14.16 12.67
C SER A 280 1.36 13.72 13.83
N HIS A 281 0.90 12.48 13.79
CA HIS A 281 -0.04 11.91 14.77
C HIS A 281 0.55 10.75 15.58
N ARG A 282 1.76 10.92 16.14
CA ARG A 282 2.50 9.88 16.89
C ARG A 282 1.75 9.29 18.09
N GLY A 283 0.81 10.02 18.68
CA GLY A 283 0.00 9.58 19.83
C GLY A 283 -1.19 8.70 19.47
N LEU A 284 -1.44 8.40 18.19
CA LEU A 284 -2.53 7.52 17.80
C LEU A 284 -2.21 6.06 18.15
N THR A 285 -3.24 5.32 18.61
CA THR A 285 -3.18 3.87 18.79
C THR A 285 -2.94 3.16 17.44
N LYS A 286 -2.51 1.90 17.47
CA LYS A 286 -2.29 1.08 16.27
C LYS A 286 -3.50 1.12 15.33
N LEU A 287 -4.71 0.85 15.86
CA LEU A 287 -5.96 0.92 15.11
C LEU A 287 -6.19 2.29 14.45
N LYS A 288 -6.04 3.38 15.20
CA LYS A 288 -6.26 4.73 14.68
C LYS A 288 -5.23 5.10 13.61
N ARG A 289 -4.00 4.59 13.71
CA ARG A 289 -2.97 4.75 12.67
C ARG A 289 -3.36 4.00 11.39
N VAL A 290 -3.88 2.78 11.50
CA VAL A 290 -4.44 2.03 10.36
C VAL A 290 -5.57 2.83 9.70
N LYS A 291 -6.53 3.33 10.50
CA LYS A 291 -7.65 4.13 9.97
C LYS A 291 -7.19 5.44 9.35
N ALA A 292 -6.12 6.06 9.86
CA ALA A 292 -5.53 7.24 9.23
C ALA A 292 -4.99 6.94 7.83
N VAL A 293 -4.33 5.78 7.65
CA VAL A 293 -3.90 5.31 6.32
C VAL A 293 -5.10 5.07 5.40
N PHE A 294 -6.16 4.43 5.92
CA PHE A 294 -7.39 4.14 5.16
C PHE A 294 -8.08 5.43 4.70
N TRP A 295 -8.22 6.43 5.59
CA TRP A 295 -8.78 7.72 5.24
C TRP A 295 -7.95 8.46 4.19
N TRP A 296 -6.61 8.36 4.32
CA TRP A 296 -5.74 8.95 3.32
C TRP A 296 -5.94 8.27 1.96
N CYS A 297 -5.88 6.94 1.89
CA CYS A 297 -6.10 6.18 0.66
C CYS A 297 -7.46 6.52 0.04
N TYR A 298 -8.53 6.51 0.84
CA TYR A 298 -9.89 6.79 0.39
C TYR A 298 -10.05 8.18 -0.23
N LEU A 299 -9.38 9.19 0.28
CA LEU A 299 -9.45 10.54 -0.29
C LEU A 299 -8.55 10.75 -1.50
N HIS A 300 -7.70 9.77 -1.82
CA HIS A 300 -6.82 9.81 -2.98
C HIS A 300 -7.24 8.81 -4.07
N VAL A 301 -8.45 8.23 -3.98
CA VAL A 301 -9.06 7.56 -5.13
C VAL A 301 -9.53 8.60 -6.15
N GLU A 302 -9.80 8.18 -7.38
CA GLU A 302 -10.23 9.08 -8.45
C GLU A 302 -11.48 9.88 -8.09
N CYS A 303 -12.52 9.19 -7.57
CA CYS A 303 -13.81 9.77 -7.25
C CYS A 303 -14.25 9.40 -5.82
N PRO A 304 -13.71 10.05 -4.77
CA PRO A 304 -14.15 9.79 -3.41
C PRO A 304 -15.60 10.25 -3.21
N LYS A 305 -16.41 9.44 -2.54
CA LYS A 305 -17.80 9.78 -2.21
C LYS A 305 -17.87 11.03 -1.34
N THR A 306 -19.00 11.73 -1.38
CA THR A 306 -19.23 12.84 -0.47
C THR A 306 -19.17 12.39 1.00
N MET A 307 -18.85 13.28 1.93
CA MET A 307 -18.82 12.91 3.35
C MET A 307 -20.18 12.45 3.87
N ALA A 308 -21.28 12.90 3.26
CA ALA A 308 -22.61 12.44 3.61
C ALA A 308 -22.86 11.00 3.14
N ASP A 309 -22.42 10.65 1.95
CA ASP A 309 -22.51 9.29 1.42
C ASP A 309 -21.57 8.34 2.19
N THR A 310 -20.37 8.79 2.49
CA THR A 310 -19.40 8.05 3.32
C THR A 310 -19.98 7.66 4.68
N LEU A 311 -20.69 8.57 5.35
CA LEU A 311 -21.35 8.29 6.63
C LEU A 311 -22.47 7.24 6.53
N ARG A 312 -23.11 7.13 5.36
CA ARG A 312 -24.21 6.18 5.16
C ARG A 312 -23.75 4.79 4.71
N GLU A 313 -22.65 4.73 3.98
CA GLU A 313 -22.28 3.53 3.23
C GLU A 313 -21.06 2.81 3.79
N MET A 314 -20.16 3.54 4.48
CA MET A 314 -18.96 2.93 5.00
C MET A 314 -19.23 2.11 6.27
N PRO A 315 -18.67 0.89 6.36
CA PRO A 315 -18.83 0.06 7.55
C PRO A 315 -18.16 0.70 8.77
N THR A 316 -18.68 0.34 9.92
CA THR A 316 -18.15 0.72 11.22
C THR A 316 -17.47 -0.47 11.90
N ASP A 317 -16.80 -0.23 13.04
CA ASP A 317 -16.26 -1.30 13.89
C ASP A 317 -17.35 -2.34 14.24
N ALA A 318 -18.60 -1.89 14.47
CA ALA A 318 -19.72 -2.77 14.76
C ALA A 318 -20.04 -3.73 13.59
N ASP A 319 -20.01 -3.22 12.37
CA ASP A 319 -20.27 -4.04 11.18
C ASP A 319 -19.18 -5.08 10.97
N VAL A 320 -17.92 -4.72 11.23
CA VAL A 320 -16.78 -5.64 11.14
C VAL A 320 -16.89 -6.74 12.20
N ASP A 321 -17.28 -6.41 13.44
CA ASP A 321 -17.48 -7.40 14.50
C ASP A 321 -18.61 -8.38 14.15
N LEU A 322 -19.74 -7.89 13.64
CA LEU A 322 -20.85 -8.74 13.18
C LEU A 322 -20.43 -9.69 12.06
N LEU A 323 -19.58 -9.24 11.14
CA LEU A 323 -19.03 -10.10 10.10
C LEU A 323 -18.15 -11.20 10.69
N ARG A 324 -17.30 -10.88 11.66
CA ARG A 324 -16.44 -11.85 12.34
C ARG A 324 -17.28 -12.92 13.09
N GLU A 325 -18.29 -12.49 13.82
CA GLU A 325 -19.18 -13.41 14.53
C GLU A 325 -19.92 -14.35 13.58
N ARG A 326 -20.43 -13.82 12.45
CA ARG A 326 -21.21 -14.62 11.48
C ARG A 326 -20.39 -15.63 10.71
N TYR A 327 -19.20 -15.27 10.30
CA TYR A 327 -18.42 -16.06 9.34
C TYR A 327 -17.30 -16.87 9.98
N GLY A 328 -17.11 -16.76 11.29
CA GLY A 328 -16.11 -17.51 12.06
C GLY A 328 -14.76 -17.43 11.32
N MET A 329 -13.98 -16.42 11.56
CA MET A 329 -12.77 -16.18 10.78
C MET A 329 -11.71 -17.24 11.07
N ARG A 330 -11.68 -18.26 10.26
CA ARG A 330 -10.61 -19.24 10.20
C ARG A 330 -9.82 -19.04 8.94
N ALA A 331 -8.55 -18.70 9.07
CA ALA A 331 -7.60 -18.73 7.96
C ALA A 331 -7.25 -20.21 7.68
N GLU A 332 -8.14 -20.93 7.01
CA GLU A 332 -7.96 -22.37 6.79
C GLU A 332 -7.18 -22.69 5.50
N ASP A 333 -7.10 -21.75 4.56
CA ASP A 333 -6.44 -21.97 3.29
C ASP A 333 -5.61 -20.76 2.87
N ALA A 334 -4.28 -20.90 2.97
CA ALA A 334 -3.33 -19.87 2.56
C ALA A 334 -3.31 -19.60 1.03
N SER A 335 -3.96 -20.45 0.24
CA SER A 335 -4.04 -20.31 -1.22
C SER A 335 -5.18 -19.42 -1.68
N ARG A 336 -6.20 -19.16 -0.86
CA ARG A 336 -7.33 -18.28 -1.18
C ARG A 336 -7.06 -16.83 -0.77
N PRO A 337 -7.73 -15.83 -1.39
CA PRO A 337 -7.69 -14.45 -0.90
C PRO A 337 -8.20 -14.36 0.54
N GLU A 338 -7.53 -13.56 1.37
CA GLU A 338 -7.99 -13.26 2.72
C GLU A 338 -9.29 -12.47 2.69
N LYS A 339 -10.26 -12.84 3.51
CA LYS A 339 -11.39 -11.97 3.79
C LYS A 339 -10.94 -10.79 4.65
N TRP A 340 -11.72 -9.71 4.64
CA TRP A 340 -11.44 -8.55 5.46
C TRP A 340 -11.18 -8.92 6.93
N GLY A 341 -10.00 -8.56 7.43
CA GLY A 341 -9.58 -8.80 8.81
C GLY A 341 -9.03 -10.20 9.13
N GLU A 342 -9.06 -11.16 8.21
CA GLU A 342 -8.50 -12.52 8.45
C GLU A 342 -6.99 -12.50 8.70
N GLY A 343 -6.24 -11.63 8.01
CA GLY A 343 -4.80 -11.51 8.17
C GLY A 343 -4.35 -10.87 9.49
N LEU A 344 -5.31 -10.51 10.37
CA LEU A 344 -5.04 -9.86 11.65
C LEU A 344 -5.71 -10.60 12.80
N VAL A 345 -5.07 -10.57 13.95
CA VAL A 345 -5.76 -10.81 15.20
C VAL A 345 -6.44 -9.50 15.60
N TRP A 346 -7.77 -9.46 15.45
CA TRP A 346 -8.57 -8.25 15.66
C TRP A 346 -8.35 -7.61 17.03
N GLU A 347 -8.21 -8.42 18.05
CA GLU A 347 -7.95 -8.04 19.43
C GLU A 347 -6.59 -7.33 19.59
N GLU A 348 -5.58 -7.68 18.78
CA GLU A 348 -4.27 -7.03 18.80
C GLU A 348 -4.32 -5.56 18.36
N LEU A 349 -5.29 -5.17 17.53
CA LEU A 349 -5.51 -3.76 17.18
C LEU A 349 -6.03 -2.94 18.36
N HIS A 350 -6.72 -3.57 19.29
CA HIS A 350 -7.43 -2.94 20.39
C HIS A 350 -6.77 -3.15 21.76
N HIS A 351 -5.59 -3.72 21.84
CA HIS A 351 -4.95 -4.10 23.11
C HIS A 351 -4.81 -3.00 24.18
N LYS A 352 -4.92 -1.72 23.79
CA LYS A 352 -4.93 -0.57 24.71
C LYS A 352 -6.27 0.15 24.79
N THR A 353 -7.27 -0.29 24.04
CA THR A 353 -8.59 0.36 23.97
C THR A 353 -9.63 -0.74 24.07
N ARG A 354 -10.41 -0.77 25.14
CA ARG A 354 -11.54 -1.71 25.24
C ARG A 354 -12.46 -1.45 24.04
N TYR A 355 -12.77 -2.51 23.31
CA TYR A 355 -13.68 -2.43 22.20
C TYR A 355 -15.09 -2.15 22.73
N PRO A 356 -15.83 -1.14 22.24
CA PRO A 356 -17.09 -0.74 22.85
C PRO A 356 -18.24 -1.73 22.67
N LEU A 357 -18.03 -2.85 21.98
CA LEU A 357 -19.10 -3.75 21.54
C LEU A 357 -19.20 -5.08 22.28
N ARG A 358 -18.37 -5.33 23.26
CA ARG A 358 -18.67 -6.39 24.22
C ARG A 358 -19.50 -5.76 25.35
N ASN A 359 -20.81 -5.63 25.11
CA ASN A 359 -21.76 -5.63 26.22
C ASN A 359 -21.73 -7.03 26.81
N GLU A 360 -21.05 -7.20 27.93
CA GLU A 360 -21.33 -8.28 28.85
C GLU A 360 -22.71 -8.07 29.47
#